data_adbe979a8df222fe68a8f36a43d23b48
#
_entry.id   adbe979a8df222fe68a8f36a43d23b48
#
_cell.length_a   1.000
_cell.length_b   1.000
_cell.length_c   1.000
_cell.angle_alpha   90.00
_cell.angle_beta   90.00
_cell.angle_gamma   90.00
#
_symmetry.space_group_name_H-M   'P 1'
#
loop_
_entity.id
_entity.type
_entity.pdbx_description
1 polymer ?
#
loop_
_entity_poly.entity_id
_entity_poly.type
_entity_poly.pdbx_seq_one_letter_code
_entity_poly.pdbx_strand_id
1 'polypeptide(L)'
;HYCSRRQRQMCIRDRSTIKRDGKIHEMKFENGEKKSELEVIGEVGSRNTGTIIKFKPDPSYFESEKVEVKKLKHLLKAKAVLCPNLKISFTNENNKKDKEVWEYPSGLESYLAEEIKDQEFLLKDPIISSNANDDNSIDFAINWIMGNVKNLLNESYVNLIPTAQGGSHLNGFKAGLLESLKEFCEFRNLLPKGLKLSADDVLQNAAFIISSKLKDPQFAGQTKERLDLSLIHISEPTRRPKI
;
A
#
# COMPACT_ATOMS: atom_id res chain seq x y z
N HIS A 1 3.99 -4.60 -18.41
CA HIS A 1 4.72 -3.81 -17.40
C HIS A 1 6.05 -3.38 -18.00
N TYR A 2 6.11 -2.14 -18.47
CA TYR A 2 7.36 -1.53 -18.92
C TYR A 2 8.17 -1.15 -17.67
N CYS A 3 9.14 -1.99 -17.28
CA CYS A 3 10.24 -1.53 -16.47
C CYS A 3 10.96 -0.44 -17.27
N SER A 4 10.95 0.81 -16.81
CA SER A 4 11.48 1.93 -17.59
C SER A 4 12.97 1.69 -17.87
N ARG A 5 13.43 2.16 -19.02
CA ARG A 5 14.85 2.04 -19.45
C ARG A 5 15.84 2.55 -18.38
N ARG A 6 15.45 3.57 -17.61
CA ARG A 6 16.22 4.11 -16.48
C ARG A 6 16.37 3.13 -15.31
N GLN A 7 15.33 2.37 -14.95
CA GLN A 7 15.43 1.41 -13.83
C GLN A 7 16.35 0.24 -14.14
N ARG A 8 16.48 -0.15 -15.43
CA ARG A 8 17.43 -1.19 -15.85
C ARG A 8 18.88 -0.70 -15.84
N GLN A 9 19.11 0.59 -16.06
CA GLN A 9 20.47 1.18 -16.03
C GLN A 9 21.04 1.26 -14.61
N MET A 10 20.19 1.23 -13.57
CA MET A 10 20.61 1.30 -12.16
C MET A 10 21.09 -0.03 -11.58
N CYS A 11 21.10 -1.10 -12.36
CA CYS A 11 21.56 -2.42 -11.92
C CYS A 11 22.79 -2.85 -12.70
N ILE A 12 23.82 -3.30 -11.98
CA ILE A 12 25.03 -3.87 -12.60
C ILE A 12 24.71 -5.20 -13.26
N ARG A 13 23.92 -6.04 -12.60
CA ARG A 13 23.53 -7.37 -13.07
C ARG A 13 22.12 -7.71 -12.64
N ASP A 14 21.32 -8.11 -13.61
CA ASP A 14 19.97 -8.61 -13.40
C ASP A 14 19.81 -9.97 -14.06
N ARG A 15 19.03 -10.83 -13.40
CA ARG A 15 18.65 -12.11 -13.92
C ARG A 15 17.17 -12.32 -13.67
N SER A 16 16.44 -12.62 -14.74
CA SER A 16 15.05 -13.04 -14.67
C SER A 16 14.94 -14.51 -15.03
N THR A 17 14.41 -15.32 -14.13
CA THR A 17 14.15 -16.74 -14.35
C THR A 17 12.65 -16.99 -14.22
N ILE A 18 12.03 -17.55 -15.25
CA ILE A 18 10.58 -17.75 -15.33
C ILE A 18 10.31 -19.25 -15.54
N LYS A 19 9.49 -19.81 -14.67
CA LYS A 19 8.96 -21.19 -14.80
C LYS A 19 7.57 -21.12 -15.38
N ARG A 20 7.40 -21.64 -16.59
CA ARG A 20 6.13 -21.63 -17.30
C ARG A 20 6.08 -22.77 -18.33
N ASP A 21 4.90 -23.36 -18.50
CA ASP A 21 4.61 -24.40 -19.50
C ASP A 21 5.61 -25.58 -19.47
N GLY A 22 5.98 -26.03 -18.26
CA GLY A 22 6.93 -27.14 -18.05
C GLY A 22 8.39 -26.80 -18.31
N LYS A 23 8.71 -25.53 -18.61
CA LYS A 23 10.07 -25.07 -18.92
C LYS A 23 10.54 -23.98 -17.97
N ILE A 24 11.87 -23.90 -17.84
CA ILE A 24 12.54 -22.82 -17.10
C ILE A 24 13.23 -21.95 -18.14
N HIS A 25 12.78 -20.71 -18.23
CA HIS A 25 13.35 -19.67 -19.11
C HIS A 25 14.23 -18.74 -18.32
N GLU A 26 15.36 -18.31 -18.88
CA GLU A 26 16.26 -17.35 -18.25
C GLU A 26 16.66 -16.26 -19.24
N MET A 27 16.78 -15.02 -18.73
CA MET A 27 17.34 -13.86 -19.44
C MET A 27 18.22 -13.08 -18.49
N LYS A 28 19.36 -12.61 -18.99
CA LYS A 28 20.37 -11.85 -18.25
C LYS A 28 20.52 -10.45 -18.79
N PHE A 29 20.74 -9.52 -17.88
CA PHE A 29 21.05 -8.13 -18.20
C PHE A 29 22.31 -7.70 -17.45
N GLU A 30 23.07 -6.79 -18.02
CA GLU A 30 24.23 -6.17 -17.41
C GLU A 30 24.29 -4.70 -17.81
N ASN A 31 24.42 -3.81 -16.81
CA ASN A 31 24.40 -2.36 -17.02
C ASN A 31 23.18 -1.86 -17.83
N GLY A 32 22.03 -2.52 -17.62
CA GLY A 32 20.79 -2.20 -18.33
C GLY A 32 20.66 -2.76 -19.73
N GLU A 33 21.69 -3.41 -20.26
CA GLU A 33 21.68 -4.02 -21.58
C GLU A 33 21.38 -5.53 -21.52
N LYS A 34 20.66 -6.03 -22.50
CA LYS A 34 20.38 -7.46 -22.64
C LYS A 34 21.69 -8.18 -23.00
N LYS A 35 22.11 -9.14 -22.18
CA LYS A 35 23.32 -9.97 -22.37
C LYS A 35 23.03 -11.34 -22.95
N SER A 36 21.86 -11.90 -22.72
CA SER A 36 21.44 -13.15 -23.35
C SER A 36 20.06 -13.01 -24.00
N GLU A 37 19.76 -13.82 -24.99
CA GLU A 37 18.40 -14.05 -25.44
C GLU A 37 17.63 -14.82 -24.36
N LEU A 38 16.32 -14.98 -24.57
CA LEU A 38 15.50 -15.82 -23.69
C LEU A 38 15.85 -17.29 -23.98
N GLU A 39 16.52 -17.92 -23.05
CA GLU A 39 17.00 -19.29 -23.18
C GLU A 39 16.16 -20.23 -22.32
N VAL A 40 15.92 -21.45 -22.81
CA VAL A 40 15.39 -22.55 -21.99
C VAL A 40 16.57 -23.23 -21.32
N ILE A 41 16.66 -23.08 -19.99
CA ILE A 41 17.78 -23.61 -19.18
C ILE A 41 17.46 -24.92 -18.47
N GLY A 42 16.19 -25.38 -18.55
CA GLY A 42 15.78 -26.62 -17.90
C GLY A 42 14.28 -26.89 -18.03
N GLU A 43 13.87 -28.00 -17.46
CA GLU A 43 12.48 -28.43 -17.40
C GLU A 43 11.99 -28.46 -15.95
N VAL A 44 10.69 -28.34 -15.76
CA VAL A 44 10.01 -28.33 -14.44
C VAL A 44 8.61 -28.92 -14.63
N GLY A 45 8.01 -29.44 -13.57
CA GLY A 45 6.62 -29.93 -13.65
C GLY A 45 5.68 -28.80 -14.10
N SER A 46 4.73 -29.12 -14.98
CA SER A 46 3.82 -28.15 -15.63
C SER A 46 3.03 -27.27 -14.66
N ARG A 47 2.75 -27.77 -13.45
CA ARG A 47 2.09 -27.02 -12.37
C ARG A 47 3.04 -26.12 -11.55
N ASN A 48 4.36 -26.29 -11.71
CA ASN A 48 5.34 -25.47 -11.00
C ASN A 48 5.62 -24.21 -11.81
N THR A 49 4.89 -23.15 -11.52
CA THR A 49 5.01 -21.84 -12.17
C THR A 49 5.56 -20.80 -11.21
N GLY A 50 6.22 -19.78 -11.74
CA GLY A 50 6.72 -18.68 -10.92
C GLY A 50 7.79 -17.85 -11.61
N THR A 51 8.14 -16.73 -10.98
CA THR A 51 9.18 -15.81 -11.45
C THR A 51 10.20 -15.54 -10.35
N ILE A 52 11.48 -15.64 -10.69
CA ILE A 52 12.59 -15.29 -9.81
C ILE A 52 13.30 -14.10 -10.44
N ILE A 53 13.39 -13.01 -9.70
CA ILE A 53 14.19 -11.85 -10.09
C ILE A 53 15.38 -11.75 -9.13
N LYS A 54 16.57 -11.73 -9.69
CA LYS A 54 17.81 -11.49 -8.97
C LYS A 54 18.48 -10.26 -9.55
N PHE A 55 18.78 -9.28 -8.71
CA PHE A 55 19.44 -8.05 -9.15
C PHE A 55 20.52 -7.61 -8.16
N LYS A 56 21.50 -6.88 -8.67
CA LYS A 56 22.53 -6.22 -7.90
C LYS A 56 22.53 -4.73 -8.29
N PRO A 57 22.15 -3.81 -7.36
CA PRO A 57 22.22 -2.39 -7.59
C PRO A 57 23.64 -1.92 -7.91
N ASP A 58 23.76 -0.90 -8.77
CA ASP A 58 25.03 -0.26 -9.08
C ASP A 58 25.31 0.85 -8.06
N PRO A 59 26.42 0.77 -7.29
CA PRO A 59 26.74 1.77 -6.28
C PRO A 59 26.92 3.19 -6.84
N SER A 60 27.21 3.33 -8.13
CA SER A 60 27.33 4.65 -8.75
C SER A 60 26.01 5.45 -8.82
N TYR A 61 24.86 4.77 -8.69
CA TYR A 61 23.53 5.38 -8.71
C TYR A 61 22.88 5.50 -7.33
N PHE A 62 23.46 4.92 -6.31
CA PHE A 62 22.90 4.88 -4.95
C PHE A 62 23.91 5.39 -3.94
N GLU A 63 23.47 6.20 -2.99
CA GLU A 63 24.32 6.70 -1.89
C GLU A 63 24.84 5.57 -0.99
N SER A 64 24.17 4.42 -0.99
CA SER A 64 24.54 3.23 -0.23
C SER A 64 24.23 1.95 -1.00
N GLU A 65 25.18 1.02 -1.00
CA GLU A 65 24.97 -0.35 -1.52
C GLU A 65 24.07 -1.20 -0.62
N LYS A 66 23.85 -0.74 0.61
CA LYS A 66 23.08 -1.50 1.61
C LYS A 66 21.60 -1.19 1.51
N VAL A 67 20.82 -2.24 1.35
CA VAL A 67 19.36 -2.15 1.44
C VAL A 67 18.96 -1.82 2.88
N GLU A 68 18.14 -0.80 3.07
CA GLU A 68 17.57 -0.47 4.37
C GLU A 68 16.50 -1.51 4.74
N VAL A 69 16.92 -2.52 5.51
CA VAL A 69 16.11 -3.71 5.82
C VAL A 69 14.79 -3.34 6.50
N LYS A 70 14.77 -2.33 7.37
CA LYS A 70 13.54 -1.89 8.05
C LYS A 70 12.49 -1.37 7.06
N LYS A 71 12.89 -0.50 6.13
CA LYS A 71 11.99 0.01 5.08
C LYS A 71 11.53 -1.10 4.15
N LEU A 72 12.42 -2.01 3.78
CA LEU A 72 12.06 -3.16 2.94
C LEU A 72 11.00 -4.03 3.62
N LYS A 73 11.19 -4.39 4.89
CA LYS A 73 10.22 -5.17 5.66
C LYS A 73 8.87 -4.48 5.74
N HIS A 74 8.85 -3.18 6.05
CA HIS A 74 7.61 -2.39 6.08
C HIS A 74 6.88 -2.42 4.74
N LEU A 75 7.60 -2.22 3.62
CA LEU A 75 7.02 -2.32 2.28
C LEU A 75 6.47 -3.71 1.96
N LEU A 76 7.17 -4.78 2.34
CA LEU A 76 6.73 -6.15 2.13
C LEU A 76 5.49 -6.47 2.98
N LYS A 77 5.50 -6.07 4.25
CA LYS A 77 4.35 -6.18 5.16
C LYS A 77 3.13 -5.47 4.58
N ALA A 78 3.29 -4.22 4.13
CA ALA A 78 2.23 -3.47 3.47
C ALA A 78 1.66 -4.19 2.24
N LYS A 79 2.49 -4.85 1.41
CA LYS A 79 2.00 -5.64 0.27
C LYS A 79 1.14 -6.83 0.71
N ALA A 80 1.52 -7.53 1.79
CA ALA A 80 0.72 -8.62 2.33
C ALA A 80 -0.64 -8.12 2.85
N VAL A 81 -0.67 -6.96 3.49
CA VAL A 81 -1.89 -6.31 3.99
C VAL A 81 -2.83 -5.89 2.86
N LEU A 82 -2.26 -5.22 1.83
CA LEU A 82 -3.02 -4.65 0.71
C LEU A 82 -3.48 -5.71 -0.31
N CYS A 83 -2.95 -6.92 -0.24
CA CYS A 83 -3.31 -8.05 -1.09
C CYS A 83 -3.75 -9.23 -0.22
N PRO A 84 -5.02 -9.30 0.21
CA PRO A 84 -5.52 -10.42 1.00
C PRO A 84 -5.17 -11.77 0.37
N ASN A 85 -4.82 -12.73 1.20
CA ASN A 85 -4.36 -14.09 0.81
C ASN A 85 -2.97 -14.12 0.13
N LEU A 86 -2.24 -13.01 0.05
CA LEU A 86 -0.86 -13.02 -0.39
C LEU A 86 0.06 -13.31 0.80
N LYS A 87 0.79 -14.41 0.71
CA LYS A 87 1.81 -14.77 1.69
C LYS A 87 3.17 -14.25 1.24
N ILE A 88 3.81 -13.44 2.05
CA ILE A 88 5.15 -12.89 1.79
C ILE A 88 6.11 -13.42 2.84
N SER A 89 7.24 -13.96 2.38
CA SER A 89 8.34 -14.40 3.25
C SER A 89 9.58 -13.56 3.00
N PHE A 90 10.16 -13.04 4.05
CA PHE A 90 11.44 -12.33 4.03
C PHE A 90 12.52 -13.19 4.70
N THR A 91 13.69 -13.24 4.12
CA THR A 91 14.87 -13.90 4.72
C THR A 91 16.11 -13.05 4.43
N ASN A 92 16.83 -12.69 5.48
CA ASN A 92 18.11 -12.01 5.36
C ASN A 92 19.25 -13.03 5.40
N GLU A 93 19.93 -13.25 4.27
CA GLU A 93 21.02 -14.24 4.17
C GLU A 93 22.21 -13.86 5.04
N ASN A 94 22.44 -12.56 5.28
CA ASN A 94 23.53 -12.08 6.15
C ASN A 94 23.23 -12.29 7.64
N ASN A 95 21.96 -12.44 8.00
CA ASN A 95 21.50 -12.74 9.35
C ASN A 95 20.39 -13.81 9.31
N LYS A 96 20.81 -15.08 9.37
CA LYS A 96 19.89 -16.23 9.23
C LYS A 96 18.77 -16.27 10.29
N LYS A 97 18.88 -15.52 11.39
CA LYS A 97 17.82 -15.39 12.39
C LYS A 97 16.76 -14.37 11.99
N ASP A 98 17.06 -13.49 11.03
CA ASP A 98 16.19 -12.44 10.56
C ASP A 98 15.29 -12.96 9.43
N LYS A 99 14.24 -13.67 9.84
CA LYS A 99 13.21 -14.24 8.96
C LYS A 99 11.85 -13.81 9.45
N GLU A 100 11.01 -13.35 8.53
CA GLU A 100 9.62 -12.97 8.81
C GLU A 100 8.69 -13.49 7.73
N VAL A 101 7.45 -13.75 8.12
CA VAL A 101 6.39 -14.16 7.21
C VAL A 101 5.15 -13.35 7.53
N TRP A 102 4.55 -12.76 6.51
CA TRP A 102 3.33 -11.97 6.62
C TRP A 102 2.23 -12.55 5.76
N GLU A 103 1.05 -12.64 6.32
CA GLU A 103 -0.16 -13.11 5.67
C GLU A 103 -1.36 -12.50 6.40
N TYR A 104 -2.16 -11.69 5.70
CA TYR A 104 -3.29 -10.96 6.27
C TYR A 104 -4.60 -11.32 5.54
N PRO A 105 -5.28 -12.41 5.94
CA PRO A 105 -6.53 -12.82 5.27
C PRO A 105 -7.63 -11.75 5.31
N SER A 106 -7.75 -11.05 6.43
CA SER A 106 -8.70 -9.93 6.60
C SER A 106 -8.11 -8.56 6.21
N GLY A 107 -6.94 -8.54 5.54
CA GLY A 107 -6.33 -7.33 5.00
C GLY A 107 -6.14 -6.21 6.02
N LEU A 108 -6.73 -5.03 5.74
CA LEU A 108 -6.55 -3.81 6.53
C LEU A 108 -7.01 -3.94 7.99
N GLU A 109 -8.08 -4.73 8.23
CA GLU A 109 -8.63 -4.95 9.58
C GLU A 109 -7.62 -5.59 10.50
N SER A 110 -7.09 -6.76 10.09
CA SER A 110 -6.13 -7.50 10.90
C SER A 110 -4.84 -6.73 11.12
N TYR A 111 -4.42 -5.96 10.13
CA TYR A 111 -3.24 -5.12 10.25
C TYR A 111 -3.44 -3.96 11.22
N LEU A 112 -4.55 -3.22 11.11
CA LEU A 112 -4.85 -2.14 12.03
C LEU A 112 -4.93 -2.68 13.47
N ALA A 113 -5.64 -3.78 13.69
CA ALA A 113 -5.76 -4.41 15.00
C ALA A 113 -4.40 -4.84 15.58
N GLU A 114 -3.49 -5.36 14.74
CA GLU A 114 -2.14 -5.75 15.16
C GLU A 114 -1.30 -4.53 15.59
N GLU A 115 -1.32 -3.46 14.79
CA GLU A 115 -0.49 -2.27 15.03
C GLU A 115 -0.93 -1.47 16.27
N ILE A 116 -2.23 -1.50 16.60
CA ILE A 116 -2.77 -0.75 17.72
C ILE A 116 -3.11 -1.61 18.95
N LYS A 117 -2.78 -2.90 18.94
CA LYS A 117 -3.16 -3.89 19.96
C LYS A 117 -2.79 -3.53 21.42
N ASP A 118 -1.70 -2.76 21.60
CA ASP A 118 -1.19 -2.37 22.91
C ASP A 118 -1.77 -1.01 23.39
N GLN A 119 -2.82 -0.53 22.73
CA GLN A 119 -3.43 0.76 23.00
C GLN A 119 -4.91 0.59 23.38
N GLU A 120 -5.45 1.56 24.09
CA GLU A 120 -6.87 1.61 24.42
C GLU A 120 -7.64 2.32 23.30
N PHE A 121 -8.76 1.74 22.85
CA PHE A 121 -9.52 2.26 21.71
C PHE A 121 -10.86 2.82 22.11
N LEU A 122 -11.33 3.79 21.34
CA LEU A 122 -12.67 4.33 21.46
C LEU A 122 -13.73 3.31 21.01
N LEU A 123 -13.48 2.60 19.90
CA LEU A 123 -14.39 1.60 19.36
C LEU A 123 -13.82 0.21 19.58
N LYS A 124 -14.66 -0.72 20.05
CA LYS A 124 -14.27 -2.13 20.22
C LYS A 124 -13.75 -2.74 18.93
N ASP A 125 -14.46 -2.48 17.83
CA ASP A 125 -14.11 -2.93 16.49
C ASP A 125 -13.84 -1.71 15.59
N PRO A 126 -12.83 -1.73 14.71
CA PRO A 126 -12.56 -0.63 13.81
C PRO A 126 -13.71 -0.45 12.80
N ILE A 127 -13.88 0.77 12.32
CA ILE A 127 -14.76 1.03 11.18
C ILE A 127 -13.99 0.62 9.93
N ILE A 128 -14.58 -0.30 9.17
CA ILE A 128 -14.03 -0.79 7.90
C ILE A 128 -15.02 -0.48 6.80
N SER A 129 -14.52 -0.05 5.68
CA SER A 129 -15.34 0.13 4.47
C SER A 129 -14.54 -0.25 3.24
N SER A 130 -15.24 -0.87 2.31
CA SER A 130 -14.75 -1.17 0.97
C SER A 130 -15.79 -0.71 -0.02
N ASN A 131 -15.41 0.16 -0.93
CA ASN A 131 -16.27 0.65 -2.00
C ASN A 131 -15.53 0.52 -3.33
N ALA A 132 -16.16 -0.08 -4.30
CA ALA A 132 -15.61 -0.29 -5.63
C ALA A 132 -16.64 0.06 -6.69
N ASN A 133 -16.16 0.64 -7.76
CA ASN A 133 -16.87 0.78 -9.03
C ASN A 133 -16.04 0.11 -10.13
N ASP A 134 -16.49 0.19 -11.39
CA ASP A 134 -15.87 -0.52 -12.52
C ASP A 134 -14.38 -0.17 -12.71
N ASP A 135 -13.97 1.04 -12.38
CA ASP A 135 -12.62 1.56 -12.64
C ASP A 135 -11.77 1.79 -11.37
N ASN A 136 -12.41 1.99 -10.21
CA ASN A 136 -11.72 2.41 -9.00
C ASN A 136 -12.25 1.69 -7.77
N SER A 137 -11.39 1.48 -6.78
CA SER A 137 -11.83 1.04 -5.45
C SER A 137 -11.10 1.79 -4.35
N ILE A 138 -11.78 1.91 -3.22
CA ILE A 138 -11.23 2.46 -2.00
C ILE A 138 -11.59 1.55 -0.83
N ASP A 139 -10.58 1.12 -0.12
CA ASP A 139 -10.68 0.31 1.08
C ASP A 139 -10.06 1.10 2.23
N PHE A 140 -10.70 1.14 3.40
CA PHE A 140 -10.09 1.74 4.59
C PHE A 140 -10.49 1.03 5.87
N ALA A 141 -9.62 1.16 6.88
CA ALA A 141 -9.89 0.82 8.26
C ALA A 141 -9.48 2.00 9.15
N ILE A 142 -10.30 2.34 10.14
CA ILE A 142 -10.06 3.44 11.08
C ILE A 142 -10.56 3.09 12.47
N ASN A 143 -9.80 3.50 13.50
CA ASN A 143 -10.20 3.52 14.89
C ASN A 143 -9.58 4.73 15.59
N TRP A 144 -10.09 5.11 16.74
CA TRP A 144 -9.54 6.20 17.55
C TRP A 144 -8.89 5.64 18.80
N ILE A 145 -7.71 6.14 19.12
CA ILE A 145 -6.92 5.72 20.26
C ILE A 145 -7.20 6.66 21.41
N MET A 146 -7.44 6.10 22.59
CA MET A 146 -7.68 6.87 23.81
C MET A 146 -6.36 7.33 24.43
N GLY A 147 -6.33 8.56 24.99
CA GLY A 147 -5.17 9.09 25.69
C GLY A 147 -4.10 9.74 24.81
N ASN A 148 -2.89 9.90 25.36
CA ASN A 148 -1.76 10.51 24.67
C ASN A 148 -1.00 9.49 23.83
N VAL A 149 -1.07 9.62 22.52
CA VAL A 149 -0.41 8.71 21.58
C VAL A 149 0.84 9.36 21.01
N LYS A 150 1.99 8.67 21.12
CA LYS A 150 3.26 9.17 20.55
C LYS A 150 3.38 8.90 19.06
N ASN A 151 2.86 7.79 18.57
CA ASN A 151 2.91 7.41 17.16
C ASN A 151 1.53 6.90 16.73
N LEU A 152 0.88 7.62 15.84
CA LEU A 152 -0.36 7.21 15.21
C LEU A 152 -0.07 6.46 13.90
N LEU A 153 -0.77 5.37 13.66
CA LEU A 153 -0.76 4.71 12.37
C LEU A 153 -1.61 5.50 11.38
N ASN A 154 -0.98 6.25 10.51
CA ASN A 154 -1.64 7.04 9.47
C ASN A 154 -1.01 6.70 8.12
N GLU A 155 -1.52 5.67 7.47
CA GLU A 155 -0.96 5.16 6.23
C GLU A 155 -1.93 5.31 5.07
N SER A 156 -1.42 5.72 3.91
CA SER A 156 -2.19 5.78 2.68
C SER A 156 -1.44 5.17 1.51
N TYR A 157 -2.18 4.48 0.65
CA TYR A 157 -1.65 3.73 -0.48
C TYR A 157 -2.50 3.97 -1.73
N VAL A 158 -1.84 4.08 -2.88
CA VAL A 158 -2.48 4.12 -4.19
C VAL A 158 -1.83 3.07 -5.08
N ASN A 159 -2.64 2.13 -5.60
CA ASN A 159 -2.16 0.99 -6.41
C ASN A 159 -0.97 0.28 -5.75
N LEU A 160 -1.10 0.00 -4.43
CA LEU A 160 -0.08 -0.64 -3.59
C LEU A 160 1.19 0.21 -3.36
N ILE A 161 1.21 1.47 -3.77
CA ILE A 161 2.35 2.38 -3.58
C ILE A 161 2.06 3.26 -2.36
N PRO A 162 2.96 3.33 -1.37
CA PRO A 162 2.78 4.20 -0.22
C PRO A 162 2.84 5.67 -0.66
N THR A 163 1.86 6.44 -0.20
CA THR A 163 1.76 7.89 -0.47
C THR A 163 2.06 8.66 0.80
N ALA A 164 3.34 8.69 1.19
CA ALA A 164 3.78 9.31 2.44
C ALA A 164 3.42 10.81 2.55
N GLN A 165 3.31 11.51 1.43
CA GLN A 165 2.88 12.91 1.35
C GLN A 165 1.38 13.06 1.08
N GLY A 166 0.62 11.95 1.16
CA GLY A 166 -0.83 11.93 0.97
C GLY A 166 -1.26 12.24 -0.47
N GLY A 167 -2.21 13.17 -0.61
CA GLY A 167 -2.75 13.59 -1.90
C GLY A 167 -4.28 13.67 -1.89
N SER A 168 -4.86 13.80 -3.08
CA SER A 168 -6.31 14.01 -3.26
C SER A 168 -7.18 12.92 -2.65
N HIS A 169 -6.77 11.63 -2.73
CA HIS A 169 -7.48 10.51 -2.12
C HIS A 169 -7.58 10.64 -0.58
N LEU A 170 -6.47 11.04 0.07
CA LEU A 170 -6.45 11.23 1.52
C LEU A 170 -7.27 12.46 1.93
N ASN A 171 -7.19 13.55 1.15
CA ASN A 171 -8.00 14.74 1.39
C ASN A 171 -9.50 14.44 1.22
N GLY A 172 -9.87 13.68 0.19
CA GLY A 172 -11.24 13.20 -0.01
C GLY A 172 -11.74 12.34 1.14
N PHE A 173 -10.92 11.39 1.62
CA PHE A 173 -11.25 10.58 2.80
C PHE A 173 -11.50 11.44 4.05
N LYS A 174 -10.61 12.39 4.34
CA LYS A 174 -10.75 13.31 5.48
C LYS A 174 -12.00 14.15 5.39
N ALA A 175 -12.29 14.70 4.21
CA ALA A 175 -13.48 15.51 3.97
C ALA A 175 -14.77 14.70 4.12
N GLY A 176 -14.83 13.50 3.52
CA GLY A 176 -15.99 12.61 3.61
C GLY A 176 -16.25 12.12 5.04
N LEU A 177 -15.18 11.79 5.78
CA LEU A 177 -15.32 11.40 7.20
C LEU A 177 -15.87 12.54 8.04
N LEU A 178 -15.36 13.77 7.85
CA LEU A 178 -15.85 14.96 8.56
C LEU A 178 -17.32 15.23 8.23
N GLU A 179 -17.71 15.17 6.96
CA GLU A 179 -19.09 15.40 6.52
C GLU A 179 -20.04 14.37 7.12
N SER A 180 -19.70 13.07 7.03
CA SER A 180 -20.49 11.99 7.61
C SER A 180 -20.68 12.15 9.12
N LEU A 181 -19.63 12.56 9.84
CA LEU A 181 -19.72 12.78 11.29
C LEU A 181 -20.53 14.03 11.63
N LYS A 182 -20.45 15.10 10.84
CA LYS A 182 -21.32 16.27 11.00
C LYS A 182 -22.79 15.91 10.82
N GLU A 183 -23.14 15.23 9.74
CA GLU A 183 -24.51 14.77 9.49
C GLU A 183 -25.02 13.88 10.64
N PHE A 184 -24.19 12.96 11.13
CA PHE A 184 -24.54 12.11 12.26
C PHE A 184 -24.79 12.92 13.54
N CYS A 185 -23.88 13.85 13.86
CA CYS A 185 -23.99 14.69 15.04
C CYS A 185 -25.22 15.61 14.99
N GLU A 186 -25.51 16.18 13.83
CA GLU A 186 -26.71 17.00 13.59
C GLU A 186 -27.99 16.18 13.75
N PHE A 187 -28.04 15.02 13.11
CA PHE A 187 -29.20 14.11 13.20
C PHE A 187 -29.50 13.68 14.63
N ARG A 188 -28.47 13.46 15.43
CA ARG A 188 -28.57 13.03 16.84
C ARG A 188 -28.59 14.19 17.85
N ASN A 189 -28.50 15.45 17.38
CA ASN A 189 -28.38 16.65 18.23
C ASN A 189 -27.26 16.54 19.29
N LEU A 190 -26.08 16.02 18.87
CA LEU A 190 -24.94 15.78 19.77
C LEU A 190 -24.06 17.00 19.96
N LEU A 191 -24.07 17.95 19.03
CA LEU A 191 -23.22 19.16 19.09
C LEU A 191 -23.95 20.29 19.81
N PRO A 192 -23.29 20.94 20.77
CA PRO A 192 -23.77 22.18 21.36
C PRO A 192 -23.97 23.27 20.33
N LYS A 193 -24.96 24.16 20.55
CA LYS A 193 -25.20 25.30 19.65
C LYS A 193 -23.94 26.15 19.50
N GLY A 194 -23.52 26.38 18.24
CA GLY A 194 -22.38 27.21 17.89
C GLY A 194 -21.03 26.47 17.80
N LEU A 195 -20.94 25.20 18.19
CA LEU A 195 -19.75 24.39 18.00
C LEU A 195 -19.71 23.85 16.58
N LYS A 196 -18.57 24.06 15.90
CA LYS A 196 -18.30 23.51 14.55
C LYS A 196 -17.22 22.45 14.63
N LEU A 197 -17.53 21.26 14.18
CA LEU A 197 -16.57 20.18 14.07
C LEU A 197 -15.59 20.46 12.92
N SER A 198 -14.28 20.36 13.17
CA SER A 198 -13.23 20.49 12.18
C SER A 198 -12.64 19.10 11.80
N ALA A 199 -11.87 19.05 10.71
CA ALA A 199 -11.20 17.83 10.32
C ALA A 199 -10.12 17.40 11.35
N ASP A 200 -9.47 18.37 11.98
CA ASP A 200 -8.45 18.11 12.99
C ASP A 200 -9.07 17.51 14.26
N ASP A 201 -10.26 17.96 14.66
CA ASP A 201 -10.98 17.37 15.80
C ASP A 201 -11.33 15.90 15.53
N VAL A 202 -11.75 15.60 14.32
CA VAL A 202 -12.15 14.23 13.90
C VAL A 202 -10.94 13.31 13.80
N LEU A 203 -9.80 13.82 13.32
CA LEU A 203 -8.60 13.02 13.06
C LEU A 203 -7.63 13.00 14.24
N GLN A 204 -7.88 13.77 15.27
CA GLN A 204 -7.10 13.71 16.49
C GLN A 204 -7.16 12.28 17.05
N ASN A 205 -5.99 11.68 17.29
CA ASN A 205 -5.85 10.30 17.76
C ASN A 205 -6.48 9.22 16.86
N ALA A 206 -6.84 9.55 15.62
CA ALA A 206 -7.32 8.56 14.67
C ALA A 206 -6.15 7.74 14.10
N ALA A 207 -6.20 6.42 14.28
CA ALA A 207 -5.34 5.49 13.58
C ALA A 207 -6.08 4.95 12.37
N PHE A 208 -5.52 5.12 11.17
CA PHE A 208 -6.17 4.67 9.94
C PHE A 208 -5.17 4.16 8.90
N ILE A 209 -5.69 3.31 8.05
CA ILE A 209 -5.03 2.89 6.81
C ILE A 209 -6.05 2.98 5.67
N ILE A 210 -5.63 3.56 4.56
CA ILE A 210 -6.45 3.72 3.36
C ILE A 210 -5.72 3.17 2.13
N SER A 211 -6.41 2.41 1.32
CA SER A 211 -5.93 1.83 0.08
C SER A 211 -6.86 2.20 -1.06
N SER A 212 -6.36 2.94 -2.02
CA SER A 212 -7.07 3.29 -3.25
C SER A 212 -6.50 2.53 -4.44
N LYS A 213 -7.35 1.90 -5.23
CA LYS A 213 -6.98 1.30 -6.52
C LYS A 213 -7.64 2.13 -7.61
N LEU A 214 -6.83 2.73 -8.45
CA LEU A 214 -7.25 3.68 -9.47
C LEU A 214 -6.73 3.21 -10.83
N LYS A 215 -7.53 3.36 -11.87
CA LYS A 215 -7.18 2.94 -13.23
C LYS A 215 -6.00 3.75 -13.77
N ASP A 216 -6.05 5.07 -13.66
CA ASP A 216 -5.04 6.00 -14.17
C ASP A 216 -4.59 7.01 -13.09
N PRO A 217 -3.83 6.57 -12.06
CA PRO A 217 -3.40 7.48 -11.00
C PRO A 217 -2.35 8.47 -11.52
N GLN A 218 -2.54 9.75 -11.23
CA GLN A 218 -1.57 10.79 -11.48
C GLN A 218 -0.81 11.12 -10.19
N PHE A 219 0.51 11.03 -10.23
CA PHE A 219 1.35 11.30 -9.07
C PHE A 219 2.20 12.57 -9.29
N ALA A 220 2.37 13.35 -8.22
CA ALA A 220 3.34 14.41 -8.19
C ALA A 220 4.76 13.81 -8.10
N GLY A 221 5.48 13.85 -9.22
CA GLY A 221 6.86 13.37 -9.30
C GLY A 221 7.05 11.86 -9.46
N GLN A 222 8.30 11.47 -9.65
CA GLN A 222 8.68 10.06 -9.94
C GLN A 222 8.70 9.16 -8.70
N THR A 223 8.84 9.70 -7.50
CA THR A 223 8.81 8.96 -6.24
C THR A 223 7.42 8.45 -5.90
N LYS A 224 6.38 9.02 -6.54
CA LYS A 224 4.97 8.64 -6.36
C LYS A 224 4.45 8.78 -4.92
N GLU A 225 5.07 9.64 -4.14
CA GLU A 225 4.74 9.85 -2.73
C GLU A 225 3.45 10.64 -2.50
N ARG A 226 2.94 11.32 -3.54
CA ARG A 226 1.73 12.12 -3.48
C ARG A 226 0.86 11.87 -4.71
N LEU A 227 -0.44 11.60 -4.48
CA LEU A 227 -1.44 11.55 -5.54
C LEU A 227 -1.94 12.96 -5.87
N ASP A 228 -1.93 13.31 -7.15
CA ASP A 228 -2.33 14.64 -7.66
C ASP A 228 -3.50 14.55 -8.65
N LEU A 229 -4.54 13.78 -8.30
CA LEU A 229 -5.78 13.77 -9.07
C LEU A 229 -6.61 15.00 -8.73
N SER A 230 -7.12 15.67 -9.76
CA SER A 230 -8.15 16.71 -9.59
C SER A 230 -9.39 16.09 -8.93
N LEU A 231 -9.91 16.72 -7.88
CA LEU A 231 -11.05 16.26 -7.06
C LEU A 231 -12.37 16.03 -7.85
N ILE A 232 -12.41 16.43 -9.11
CA ILE A 232 -13.61 16.35 -9.97
C ILE A 232 -14.11 14.92 -10.19
N HIS A 233 -13.24 13.90 -10.01
CA HIS A 233 -13.60 12.49 -10.26
C HIS A 233 -13.89 11.65 -9.02
N ILE A 234 -13.69 12.17 -7.81
CA ILE A 234 -13.86 11.39 -6.55
C ILE A 234 -15.17 11.74 -5.82
N SER A 235 -15.78 12.87 -6.13
CA SER A 235 -16.96 13.39 -5.43
C SER A 235 -18.24 13.38 -6.28
N GLU A 236 -18.66 12.24 -6.79
CA GLU A 236 -20.10 12.05 -7.02
C GLU A 236 -20.68 11.37 -5.77
N PRO A 237 -21.47 12.09 -4.96
CA PRO A 237 -22.25 11.44 -3.92
C PRO A 237 -23.22 10.49 -4.61
N THR A 238 -23.11 9.20 -4.33
CA THR A 238 -24.11 8.20 -4.72
C THR A 238 -25.49 8.73 -4.31
N ARG A 239 -26.28 9.16 -5.29
CA ARG A 239 -27.69 9.51 -5.09
C ARG A 239 -28.35 8.35 -4.37
N ARG A 240 -28.84 8.59 -3.16
CA ARG A 240 -29.67 7.65 -2.42
C ARG A 240 -30.82 7.24 -3.31
N PRO A 241 -31.20 5.95 -3.42
CA PRO A 241 -32.45 5.57 -4.00
C PRO A 241 -33.57 6.22 -3.15
N LYS A 242 -34.46 6.94 -3.79
CA LYS A 242 -35.69 7.43 -3.16
C LYS A 242 -36.49 6.20 -2.76
N ILE A 243 -36.75 6.05 -1.47
CA ILE A 243 -37.80 5.18 -0.91
C ILE A 243 -39.14 5.86 -1.14
#